data_ed40042249361ba8ff27df9b2cc72c7b
#
_entry.id   ed40042249361ba8ff27df9b2cc72c7b
#
_cell.length_a   1.000
_cell.length_b   1.000
_cell.length_c   1.000
_cell.angle_alpha   90.00
_cell.angle_beta   90.00
_cell.angle_gamma   90.00
#
_symmetry.space_group_name_H-M   'P 1'
#
loop_
_entity.id
_entity.type
_entity.pdbx_description
1 polymer ?
#
loop_
_entity_poly.entity_id
_entity_poly.type
_entity_poly.pdbx_seq_one_letter_code
_entity_poly.pdbx_strand_id
1 'polypeptide(L)'
;MRILYVILLFVLLGTYWVALEKLKGSFKVLSPILGWMVGLGYFVIIPWSVVTLRGRFRYPVNYAQNGVWGDVDLSRTQFLGPWIFIWLSLMLACAAAYYCCPVPVVTECPNDAISRPRLERVILFLIGCTFLEWVATIWMNGGIEQFLISHWYHRQDALIERFGVGYIIYMHAASSLQILLTGAAALYTGAGLKNGDTRWKFTSMIVFTLVVGMILHGNRIFFAIYLLAILVSCWLYGRNKILGTLLVISPAIVLIFSAWAWVRQDLSAIPESVGTHVIDADMDNRAVTTLMDATEGANLLLLMHIIGDFGEKYDYLYGSTYSRLLTFFEPRILNPERTESFTIIAAKLYEPGEQMSLNSTALGEASANFGVLGIFALPLFTWLALRYSQWLLAGYEKYALLSAVSFVMMIWFARSTFAENAFTLIGAALLIRVLGLENRLRMDGPRLSTGAIAGGGACST
;
A
#
# COMPACT_ATOMS: atom_id res chain seq x y z
N MET A 1 28.79 1.76 -18.18
CA MET A 1 27.84 2.06 -17.08
C MET A 1 26.47 1.40 -17.29
N ARG A 2 25.75 1.65 -18.39
CA ARG A 2 24.39 1.10 -18.60
C ARG A 2 24.30 -0.44 -18.50
N ILE A 3 25.25 -1.18 -19.08
CA ILE A 3 25.29 -2.65 -18.98
C ILE A 3 25.40 -3.10 -17.52
N LEU A 4 26.23 -2.43 -16.71
CA LEU A 4 26.36 -2.75 -15.29
C LEU A 4 25.04 -2.54 -14.53
N TYR A 5 24.33 -1.44 -14.78
CA TYR A 5 23.01 -1.20 -14.17
C TYR A 5 22.02 -2.31 -14.49
N VAL A 6 21.99 -2.75 -15.75
CA VAL A 6 21.10 -3.84 -16.20
C VAL A 6 21.47 -5.17 -15.53
N ILE A 7 22.77 -5.50 -15.42
CA ILE A 7 23.22 -6.71 -14.72
C ILE A 7 22.78 -6.66 -13.24
N LEU A 8 23.03 -5.55 -12.55
CA LEU A 8 22.67 -5.38 -11.15
C LEU A 8 21.14 -5.42 -10.95
N LEU A 9 20.35 -4.92 -11.91
CA LEU A 9 18.91 -5.07 -11.92
C LEU A 9 18.48 -6.54 -11.93
N PHE A 10 19.06 -7.36 -12.84
CA PHE A 10 18.71 -8.78 -12.90
C PHE A 10 19.14 -9.54 -11.64
N VAL A 11 20.27 -9.18 -11.02
CA VAL A 11 20.69 -9.72 -9.73
C VAL A 11 19.64 -9.40 -8.65
N LEU A 12 19.16 -8.16 -8.59
CA LEU A 12 18.11 -7.77 -7.65
C LEU A 12 16.81 -8.54 -7.90
N LEU A 13 16.34 -8.61 -9.15
CA LEU A 13 15.10 -9.32 -9.49
C LEU A 13 15.18 -10.80 -9.13
N GLY A 14 16.30 -11.46 -9.39
CA GLY A 14 16.55 -12.85 -8.99
C GLY A 14 16.53 -13.01 -7.47
N THR A 15 17.23 -12.15 -6.74
CA THR A 15 17.28 -12.18 -5.27
C THR A 15 15.90 -11.91 -4.67
N TYR A 16 15.17 -10.96 -5.21
CA TYR A 16 13.80 -10.63 -4.80
C TYR A 16 12.85 -11.83 -5.01
N TRP A 17 12.93 -12.49 -6.17
CA TRP A 17 12.13 -13.67 -6.45
C TRP A 17 12.43 -14.82 -5.47
N VAL A 18 13.70 -15.09 -5.21
CA VAL A 18 14.12 -16.13 -4.24
C VAL A 18 13.60 -15.82 -2.83
N ALA A 19 13.66 -14.55 -2.42
CA ALA A 19 13.10 -14.12 -1.14
C ALA A 19 11.59 -14.33 -1.08
N LEU A 20 10.85 -13.98 -2.14
CA LEU A 20 9.40 -14.20 -2.23
C LEU A 20 9.03 -15.69 -2.17
N GLU A 21 9.71 -16.55 -2.91
CA GLU A 21 9.44 -18.00 -2.88
C GLU A 21 9.70 -18.60 -1.49
N LYS A 22 10.73 -18.16 -0.79
CA LYS A 22 10.97 -18.57 0.59
C LYS A 22 9.86 -18.11 1.53
N LEU A 23 9.41 -16.87 1.41
CA LEU A 23 8.30 -16.33 2.20
C LEU A 23 6.99 -17.07 1.90
N LYS A 24 6.71 -17.41 0.63
CA LYS A 24 5.56 -18.24 0.23
C LYS A 24 5.58 -19.60 0.92
N GLY A 25 6.74 -20.25 0.99
CA GLY A 25 6.91 -21.52 1.67
C GLY A 25 6.64 -21.44 3.17
N SER A 26 7.01 -20.30 3.80
CA SER A 26 6.89 -20.08 5.25
C SER A 26 5.54 -19.50 5.68
N PHE A 27 4.94 -18.65 4.85
CA PHE A 27 3.68 -17.94 5.12
C PHE A 27 2.65 -18.33 4.06
N LYS A 28 1.80 -19.31 4.37
CA LYS A 28 0.75 -19.81 3.46
C LYS A 28 -0.55 -18.98 3.53
N VAL A 29 -0.47 -17.74 4.01
CA VAL A 29 -1.60 -16.79 4.19
C VAL A 29 -1.17 -15.37 3.81
N LEU A 30 -2.14 -14.49 3.58
CA LEU A 30 -1.88 -13.05 3.44
C LEU A 30 -1.29 -12.52 4.76
N SER A 31 -0.02 -12.23 4.76
CA SER A 31 0.74 -11.79 5.95
C SER A 31 1.38 -10.43 5.72
N PRO A 32 1.65 -9.65 6.80
CA PRO A 32 2.28 -8.33 6.68
C PRO A 32 3.57 -8.35 5.86
N ILE A 33 4.43 -9.35 6.03
CA ILE A 33 5.71 -9.43 5.29
C ILE A 33 5.48 -9.64 3.78
N LEU A 34 4.49 -10.44 3.39
CA LEU A 34 4.14 -10.57 1.97
C LEU A 34 3.58 -9.27 1.42
N GLY A 35 2.72 -8.57 2.19
CA GLY A 35 2.24 -7.24 1.82
C GLY A 35 3.38 -6.24 1.63
N TRP A 36 4.34 -6.20 2.55
CA TRP A 36 5.52 -5.35 2.47
C TRP A 36 6.35 -5.64 1.21
N MET A 37 6.72 -6.88 0.97
CA MET A 37 7.51 -7.26 -0.19
C MET A 37 6.78 -6.97 -1.51
N VAL A 38 5.49 -7.30 -1.61
CA VAL A 38 4.67 -6.99 -2.78
C VAL A 38 4.59 -5.47 -3.02
N GLY A 39 4.42 -4.70 -1.96
CA GLY A 39 4.44 -3.24 -2.03
C GLY A 39 5.78 -2.68 -2.53
N LEU A 40 6.91 -3.19 -2.03
CA LEU A 40 8.24 -2.84 -2.54
C LEU A 40 8.38 -3.22 -4.03
N GLY A 41 7.88 -4.39 -4.43
CA GLY A 41 7.85 -4.81 -5.83
C GLY A 41 7.10 -3.81 -6.70
N TYR A 42 5.88 -3.47 -6.30
CA TYR A 42 4.98 -2.65 -7.09
C TYR A 42 5.38 -1.16 -7.13
N PHE A 43 5.71 -0.56 -5.99
CA PHE A 43 5.95 0.89 -5.90
C PHE A 43 7.42 1.30 -6.04
N VAL A 44 8.36 0.37 -5.88
CA VAL A 44 9.79 0.70 -5.93
C VAL A 44 10.49 -0.08 -7.03
N ILE A 45 10.42 -1.43 -7.02
CA ILE A 45 11.21 -2.25 -7.95
C ILE A 45 10.73 -2.09 -9.39
N ILE A 46 9.41 -2.10 -9.67
CA ILE A 46 8.90 -1.94 -11.04
C ILE A 46 9.29 -0.56 -11.61
N PRO A 47 8.98 0.59 -10.96
CA PRO A 47 9.40 1.89 -11.47
C PRO A 47 10.92 2.03 -11.60
N TRP A 48 11.68 1.52 -10.63
CA TRP A 48 13.14 1.55 -10.66
C TRP A 48 13.70 0.71 -11.82
N SER A 49 13.07 -0.43 -12.15
CA SER A 49 13.43 -1.24 -13.31
C SER A 49 13.20 -0.49 -14.62
N VAL A 50 12.09 0.23 -14.73
CA VAL A 50 11.76 1.05 -15.90
C VAL A 50 12.82 2.13 -16.10
N VAL A 51 13.16 2.89 -15.06
CA VAL A 51 14.20 3.94 -15.12
C VAL A 51 15.55 3.33 -15.48
N THR A 52 15.91 2.19 -14.89
CA THR A 52 17.18 1.50 -15.15
C THR A 52 17.30 1.01 -16.58
N LEU A 53 16.26 0.38 -17.13
CA LEU A 53 16.27 -0.15 -18.50
C LEU A 53 16.29 0.97 -19.55
N ARG A 54 15.58 2.06 -19.30
CA ARG A 54 15.55 3.21 -20.20
C ARG A 54 16.80 4.10 -20.09
N GLY A 55 17.43 4.16 -18.92
CA GLY A 55 18.54 5.07 -18.60
C GLY A 55 18.12 6.51 -18.39
N ARG A 56 16.95 6.90 -18.85
CA ARG A 56 16.34 8.21 -18.65
C ARG A 56 14.83 8.08 -18.59
N PHE A 57 14.20 8.84 -17.70
CA PHE A 57 12.75 9.00 -17.66
C PHE A 57 12.40 10.43 -17.27
N ARG A 58 11.42 11.01 -17.97
CA ARG A 58 10.86 12.32 -17.68
C ARG A 58 9.35 12.22 -17.69
N TYR A 59 8.71 12.71 -16.63
CA TYR A 59 7.27 12.90 -16.64
C TYR A 59 6.87 14.04 -17.58
N PRO A 60 5.71 13.93 -18.25
CA PRO A 60 5.13 15.04 -18.98
C PRO A 60 4.95 16.26 -18.07
N VAL A 61 5.11 17.47 -18.63
CA VAL A 61 5.19 18.76 -17.92
C VAL A 61 4.05 19.02 -16.93
N ASN A 62 2.88 18.40 -17.15
CA ASN A 62 1.68 18.61 -16.32
C ASN A 62 1.73 17.95 -14.94
N TYR A 63 2.73 17.09 -14.65
CA TYR A 63 2.85 16.40 -13.36
C TYR A 63 3.80 17.09 -12.37
N ALA A 64 4.70 17.89 -12.90
CA ALA A 64 5.68 18.64 -12.14
C ALA A 64 5.74 20.05 -12.73
N GLN A 65 4.76 20.90 -12.40
CA GLN A 65 4.60 22.22 -13.01
C GLN A 65 5.85 23.10 -12.84
N ASN A 66 6.59 22.91 -11.74
CA ASN A 66 7.81 23.64 -11.47
C ASN A 66 9.05 22.73 -11.42
N GLY A 67 8.90 21.42 -11.71
CA GLY A 67 9.78 20.46 -11.08
C GLY A 67 10.85 19.86 -11.93
N VAL A 68 12.03 20.12 -11.50
CA VAL A 68 13.25 19.36 -11.81
C VAL A 68 13.14 17.90 -11.37
N TRP A 69 12.30 17.59 -10.37
CA TRP A 69 12.19 16.24 -9.78
C TRP A 69 11.51 15.19 -10.70
N GLY A 70 10.80 15.64 -11.72
CA GLY A 70 10.19 14.74 -12.72
C GLY A 70 11.16 14.20 -13.78
N ASP A 71 12.43 14.62 -13.81
CA ASP A 71 13.44 14.20 -14.80
C ASP A 71 14.59 13.48 -14.11
N VAL A 72 14.79 12.21 -14.42
CA VAL A 72 15.91 11.38 -13.97
C VAL A 72 16.67 10.86 -15.18
N ASP A 73 17.98 11.13 -15.24
CA ASP A 73 18.88 10.70 -16.30
C ASP A 73 20.11 10.01 -15.69
N LEU A 74 20.18 8.69 -15.79
CA LEU A 74 21.28 7.88 -15.25
C LEU A 74 22.63 8.09 -15.93
N SER A 75 22.70 8.88 -17.00
CA SER A 75 23.98 9.32 -17.58
C SER A 75 24.64 10.42 -16.75
N ARG A 76 23.87 11.13 -15.93
CA ARG A 76 24.37 12.19 -15.04
C ARG A 76 24.87 11.59 -13.73
N THR A 77 26.05 12.01 -13.30
CA THR A 77 26.75 11.50 -12.11
C THR A 77 25.95 11.70 -10.82
N GLN A 78 25.13 12.74 -10.75
CA GLN A 78 24.28 13.04 -9.60
C GLN A 78 23.29 11.92 -9.26
N PHE A 79 22.86 11.08 -10.22
CA PHE A 79 21.93 9.98 -9.99
C PHE A 79 22.59 8.64 -9.70
N LEU A 80 23.91 8.54 -9.80
CA LEU A 80 24.65 7.32 -9.51
C LEU A 80 24.55 6.92 -8.03
N GLY A 81 24.77 7.86 -7.12
CA GLY A 81 24.65 7.65 -5.68
C GLY A 81 23.24 7.19 -5.27
N PRO A 82 22.19 7.97 -5.61
CA PRO A 82 20.80 7.57 -5.37
C PRO A 82 20.44 6.20 -5.94
N TRP A 83 20.88 5.88 -7.15
CA TRP A 83 20.61 4.59 -7.77
C TRP A 83 21.24 3.42 -6.99
N ILE A 84 22.52 3.55 -6.60
CA ILE A 84 23.24 2.54 -5.80
C ILE A 84 22.61 2.41 -4.41
N PHE A 85 22.21 3.52 -3.80
CA PHE A 85 21.57 3.55 -2.48
C PHE A 85 20.26 2.72 -2.48
N ILE A 86 19.40 2.94 -3.49
CA ILE A 86 18.14 2.19 -3.64
C ILE A 86 18.44 0.70 -3.86
N TRP A 87 19.38 0.38 -4.75
CA TRP A 87 19.78 -0.99 -5.05
C TRP A 87 20.28 -1.73 -3.80
N LEU A 88 21.21 -1.14 -3.04
CA LEU A 88 21.74 -1.72 -1.81
C LEU A 88 20.64 -1.91 -0.76
N SER A 89 19.79 -0.92 -0.57
CA SER A 89 18.70 -0.99 0.40
C SER A 89 17.72 -2.13 0.08
N LEU A 90 17.37 -2.30 -1.20
CA LEU A 90 16.52 -3.40 -1.66
C LEU A 90 17.21 -4.76 -1.53
N MET A 91 18.50 -4.86 -1.87
CA MET A 91 19.27 -6.09 -1.69
C MET A 91 19.34 -6.52 -0.22
N LEU A 92 19.58 -5.57 0.68
CA LEU A 92 19.58 -5.82 2.13
C LEU A 92 18.19 -6.22 2.65
N ALA A 93 17.11 -5.62 2.12
CA ALA A 93 15.75 -6.02 2.46
C ALA A 93 15.45 -7.46 2.00
N CYS A 94 15.85 -7.83 0.77
CA CYS A 94 15.72 -9.20 0.27
C CYS A 94 16.55 -10.19 1.12
N ALA A 95 17.76 -9.82 1.50
CA ALA A 95 18.59 -10.62 2.39
C ALA A 95 17.94 -10.79 3.78
N ALA A 96 17.40 -9.73 4.37
CA ALA A 96 16.66 -9.80 5.64
C ALA A 96 15.44 -10.71 5.51
N ALA A 97 14.66 -10.60 4.43
CA ALA A 97 13.53 -11.46 4.15
C ALA A 97 13.95 -12.94 4.02
N TYR A 98 15.08 -13.19 3.38
CA TYR A 98 15.58 -14.55 3.15
C TYR A 98 16.19 -15.18 4.42
N TYR A 99 17.14 -14.49 5.07
CA TYR A 99 17.91 -15.08 6.18
C TYR A 99 17.18 -15.05 7.51
N CYS A 100 16.33 -14.05 7.76
CA CYS A 100 15.55 -13.97 8.99
C CYS A 100 14.20 -14.72 8.91
N CYS A 101 13.85 -15.24 7.73
CA CYS A 101 12.63 -16.04 7.57
C CYS A 101 12.74 -17.34 8.37
N PRO A 102 11.74 -17.65 9.20
CA PRO A 102 11.75 -18.90 9.96
C PRO A 102 11.71 -20.11 9.02
N VAL A 103 12.28 -21.22 9.49
CA VAL A 103 12.03 -22.51 8.85
C VAL A 103 10.51 -22.77 8.91
N PRO A 104 9.89 -23.24 7.82
CA PRO A 104 8.47 -23.51 7.81
C PRO A 104 8.09 -24.41 8.96
N VAL A 105 7.43 -23.88 9.96
CA VAL A 105 6.69 -24.73 10.90
C VAL A 105 5.49 -25.21 10.09
N VAL A 106 5.45 -26.51 9.79
CA VAL A 106 4.33 -27.17 9.10
C VAL A 106 3.12 -27.16 10.04
N THR A 107 2.61 -25.99 10.30
CA THR A 107 1.27 -25.86 10.82
C THR A 107 0.34 -25.88 9.62
N GLU A 108 -0.45 -26.93 9.51
CA GLU A 108 -1.58 -26.94 8.58
C GLU A 108 -2.30 -25.62 8.73
N CYS A 109 -2.46 -24.91 7.62
CA CYS A 109 -3.03 -23.57 7.62
C CYS A 109 -4.46 -23.65 8.16
N PRO A 110 -4.79 -23.10 9.32
CA PRO A 110 -6.10 -23.24 9.95
C PRO A 110 -7.15 -22.38 9.25
N ASN A 111 -7.24 -22.50 7.90
CA ASN A 111 -8.24 -21.74 7.14
C ASN A 111 -9.67 -22.20 7.40
N ASP A 112 -9.85 -23.35 8.05
CA ASP A 112 -11.15 -23.82 8.53
C ASP A 112 -11.59 -23.07 9.80
N ALA A 113 -10.69 -22.27 10.38
CA ALA A 113 -10.99 -21.46 11.57
C ALA A 113 -11.95 -20.28 11.31
N ILE A 114 -12.15 -19.88 10.04
CA ILE A 114 -12.98 -18.71 9.70
C ILE A 114 -14.28 -19.14 9.07
N SER A 115 -15.37 -18.80 9.73
CA SER A 115 -16.72 -19.03 9.19
C SER A 115 -16.98 -18.06 8.02
N ARG A 116 -17.03 -18.60 6.81
CA ARG A 116 -17.29 -17.83 5.58
C ARG A 116 -18.60 -17.03 5.65
N PRO A 117 -19.73 -17.58 6.12
CA PRO A 117 -20.96 -16.80 6.27
C PRO A 117 -20.84 -15.64 7.27
N ARG A 118 -19.98 -15.78 8.30
CA ARG A 118 -19.72 -14.70 9.24
C ARG A 118 -18.87 -13.60 8.60
N LEU A 119 -17.86 -13.99 7.79
CA LEU A 119 -17.05 -13.03 7.05
C LEU A 119 -17.89 -12.25 6.02
N GLU A 120 -18.82 -12.91 5.32
CA GLU A 120 -19.78 -12.25 4.43
C GLU A 120 -20.62 -11.19 5.18
N ARG A 121 -21.10 -11.50 6.39
CA ARG A 121 -21.84 -10.52 7.22
C ARG A 121 -20.97 -9.34 7.64
N VAL A 122 -19.70 -9.58 8.00
CA VAL A 122 -18.76 -8.51 8.32
C VAL A 122 -18.53 -7.61 7.11
N ILE A 123 -18.31 -8.19 5.93
CA ILE A 123 -18.12 -7.44 4.68
C ILE A 123 -19.38 -6.62 4.35
N LEU A 124 -20.59 -7.22 4.44
CA LEU A 124 -21.83 -6.48 4.22
C LEU A 124 -22.00 -5.32 5.20
N PHE A 125 -21.66 -5.51 6.46
CA PHE A 125 -21.65 -4.44 7.45
C PHE A 125 -20.67 -3.31 7.05
N LEU A 126 -19.44 -3.66 6.64
CA LEU A 126 -18.45 -2.68 6.19
C LEU A 126 -18.89 -1.95 4.91
N ILE A 127 -19.51 -2.65 3.97
CA ILE A 127 -20.11 -2.03 2.76
C ILE A 127 -21.21 -1.04 3.17
N GLY A 128 -22.08 -1.41 4.11
CA GLY A 128 -23.11 -0.50 4.63
C GLY A 128 -22.51 0.76 5.27
N CYS A 129 -21.46 0.61 6.08
CA CYS A 129 -20.72 1.74 6.65
C CYS A 129 -20.05 2.61 5.57
N THR A 130 -19.49 1.99 4.54
CA THR A 130 -18.89 2.70 3.39
C THR A 130 -19.94 3.47 2.62
N PHE A 131 -21.13 2.91 2.43
CA PHE A 131 -22.23 3.63 1.80
C PHE A 131 -22.66 4.87 2.60
N LEU A 132 -22.79 4.74 3.92
CA LEU A 132 -23.10 5.89 4.79
C LEU A 132 -21.98 6.95 4.73
N GLU A 133 -20.74 6.52 4.66
CA GLU A 133 -19.60 7.40 4.49
C GLU A 133 -19.67 8.14 3.14
N TRP A 134 -20.05 7.50 2.05
CA TRP A 134 -20.24 8.17 0.75
C TRP A 134 -21.35 9.23 0.81
N VAL A 135 -22.47 8.90 1.45
CA VAL A 135 -23.58 9.87 1.64
C VAL A 135 -23.07 11.09 2.42
N ALA A 136 -22.30 10.86 3.48
CA ALA A 136 -21.71 11.95 4.27
C ALA A 136 -20.72 12.79 3.43
N THR A 137 -19.87 12.16 2.63
CA THR A 137 -18.94 12.84 1.72
C THR A 137 -19.69 13.75 0.74
N ILE A 138 -20.69 13.22 0.06
CA ILE A 138 -21.51 13.98 -0.91
C ILE A 138 -22.23 15.14 -0.20
N TRP A 139 -22.80 14.89 0.98
CA TRP A 139 -23.49 15.93 1.75
C TRP A 139 -22.54 17.05 2.21
N MET A 140 -21.36 16.71 2.72
CA MET A 140 -20.35 17.71 3.12
C MET A 140 -19.90 18.58 1.96
N ASN A 141 -19.88 18.03 0.75
CA ASN A 141 -19.52 18.75 -0.48
C ASN A 141 -20.68 19.59 -1.06
N GLY A 142 -21.82 19.67 -0.41
CA GLY A 142 -22.96 20.47 -0.86
C GLY A 142 -23.88 19.80 -1.90
N GLY A 143 -23.75 18.46 -2.03
CA GLY A 143 -24.56 17.64 -2.94
C GLY A 143 -23.75 17.05 -4.09
N ILE A 144 -24.40 16.19 -4.87
CA ILE A 144 -23.76 15.38 -5.91
C ILE A 144 -23.22 16.26 -7.07
N GLU A 145 -23.94 17.32 -7.41
CA GLU A 145 -23.57 18.22 -8.50
C GLU A 145 -22.26 18.96 -8.16
N GLN A 146 -22.19 19.61 -7.00
CA GLN A 146 -20.98 20.29 -6.53
C GLN A 146 -19.82 19.30 -6.30
N PHE A 147 -20.14 18.10 -5.83
CA PHE A 147 -19.15 17.04 -5.68
C PHE A 147 -18.52 16.66 -7.01
N LEU A 148 -19.25 16.57 -8.11
CA LEU A 148 -18.74 16.20 -9.43
C LEU A 148 -17.98 17.33 -10.11
N ILE A 149 -18.39 18.60 -9.89
CA ILE A 149 -17.80 19.79 -10.54
C ILE A 149 -16.52 20.24 -9.83
N SER A 150 -16.43 20.10 -8.50
CA SER A 150 -15.30 20.61 -7.75
C SER A 150 -14.04 19.74 -7.91
N HIS A 151 -12.90 20.39 -8.16
CA HIS A 151 -11.61 19.72 -8.24
C HIS A 151 -11.26 19.02 -6.91
N TRP A 152 -10.77 17.77 -6.96
CA TRP A 152 -10.59 16.94 -5.75
C TRP A 152 -9.66 17.57 -4.71
N TYR A 153 -8.59 18.26 -5.13
CA TYR A 153 -7.66 18.94 -4.21
C TYR A 153 -8.30 20.15 -3.55
N HIS A 154 -8.98 20.99 -4.32
CA HIS A 154 -9.66 22.17 -3.77
C HIS A 154 -10.82 21.83 -2.85
N ARG A 155 -11.44 20.65 -3.02
CA ARG A 155 -12.47 20.17 -2.09
C ARG A 155 -11.94 19.95 -0.69
N GLN A 156 -10.75 19.35 -0.54
CA GLN A 156 -10.18 19.07 0.77
C GLN A 156 -9.92 20.33 1.56
N ASP A 157 -9.32 21.34 0.93
CA ASP A 157 -9.02 22.61 1.59
C ASP A 157 -10.29 23.34 2.03
N ALA A 158 -11.29 23.43 1.17
CA ALA A 158 -12.59 24.02 1.51
C ALA A 158 -13.30 23.27 2.65
N LEU A 159 -13.20 21.94 2.70
CA LEU A 159 -13.79 21.14 3.78
C LEU A 159 -13.00 21.25 5.09
N ILE A 160 -11.66 21.35 5.03
CA ILE A 160 -10.84 21.61 6.22
C ILE A 160 -11.13 23.01 6.75
N GLU A 161 -11.27 24.01 5.90
CA GLU A 161 -11.64 25.37 6.30
C GLU A 161 -13.04 25.41 6.95
N ARG A 162 -14.00 24.70 6.37
CA ARG A 162 -15.40 24.68 6.86
C ARG A 162 -15.60 23.86 8.12
N PHE A 163 -14.99 22.68 8.24
CA PHE A 163 -15.24 21.71 9.31
C PHE A 163 -14.07 21.49 10.26
N GLY A 164 -12.89 22.06 9.96
CA GLY A 164 -11.70 22.02 10.81
C GLY A 164 -11.23 20.61 11.14
N VAL A 165 -10.94 20.41 12.44
CA VAL A 165 -10.45 19.12 12.97
C VAL A 165 -11.46 17.98 12.74
N GLY A 166 -12.76 18.29 12.72
CA GLY A 166 -13.82 17.28 12.48
C GLY A 166 -13.66 16.60 11.13
N TYR A 167 -13.30 17.34 10.08
CA TYR A 167 -13.06 16.77 8.76
C TYR A 167 -11.79 15.91 8.73
N ILE A 168 -10.75 16.30 9.44
CA ILE A 168 -9.52 15.50 9.53
C ILE A 168 -9.79 14.13 10.20
N ILE A 169 -10.55 14.14 11.30
CA ILE A 169 -10.98 12.88 11.97
C ILE A 169 -11.79 12.01 11.02
N TYR A 170 -12.74 12.63 10.30
CA TYR A 170 -13.57 11.96 9.30
C TYR A 170 -12.71 11.30 8.21
N MET A 171 -11.74 11.99 7.64
CA MET A 171 -10.85 11.46 6.60
C MET A 171 -10.06 10.24 7.07
N HIS A 172 -9.54 10.28 8.30
CA HIS A 172 -8.86 9.12 8.90
C HIS A 172 -9.80 7.94 9.14
N ALA A 173 -11.03 8.21 9.60
CA ALA A 173 -12.04 7.18 9.79
C ALA A 173 -12.46 6.54 8.46
N ALA A 174 -12.69 7.34 7.41
CA ALA A 174 -13.01 6.88 6.06
C ALA A 174 -11.90 6.00 5.48
N SER A 175 -10.63 6.45 5.59
CA SER A 175 -9.47 5.67 5.15
C SER A 175 -9.35 4.34 5.91
N SER A 176 -9.55 4.36 7.22
CA SER A 176 -9.53 3.14 8.05
C SER A 176 -10.65 2.17 7.66
N LEU A 177 -11.86 2.66 7.34
CA LEU A 177 -12.97 1.85 6.87
C LEU A 177 -12.66 1.18 5.52
N GLN A 178 -12.08 1.92 4.58
CA GLN A 178 -11.67 1.37 3.27
C GLN A 178 -10.59 0.30 3.41
N ILE A 179 -9.65 0.48 4.32
CA ILE A 179 -8.61 -0.51 4.63
C ILE A 179 -9.23 -1.78 5.22
N LEU A 180 -10.14 -1.63 6.18
CA LEU A 180 -10.86 -2.76 6.78
C LEU A 180 -11.66 -3.53 5.74
N LEU A 181 -12.39 -2.84 4.88
CA LEU A 181 -13.14 -3.46 3.78
C LEU A 181 -12.21 -4.19 2.82
N THR A 182 -11.12 -3.55 2.40
CA THR A 182 -10.13 -4.15 1.48
C THR A 182 -9.47 -5.39 2.11
N GLY A 183 -9.10 -5.34 3.38
CA GLY A 183 -8.52 -6.47 4.11
C GLY A 183 -9.50 -7.63 4.29
N ALA A 184 -10.75 -7.35 4.68
CA ALA A 184 -11.81 -8.36 4.79
C ALA A 184 -12.13 -8.99 3.43
N ALA A 185 -12.17 -8.19 2.36
CA ALA A 185 -12.37 -8.63 0.98
C ALA A 185 -11.22 -9.53 0.50
N ALA A 186 -9.97 -9.14 0.78
CA ALA A 186 -8.78 -9.93 0.46
C ALA A 186 -8.80 -11.28 1.18
N LEU A 187 -9.14 -11.30 2.45
CA LEU A 187 -9.29 -12.52 3.25
C LEU A 187 -10.38 -13.44 2.68
N TYR A 188 -11.55 -12.89 2.33
CA TYR A 188 -12.67 -13.61 1.75
C TYR A 188 -12.32 -14.26 0.41
N THR A 189 -11.75 -13.46 -0.49
CA THR A 189 -11.37 -13.94 -1.83
C THR A 189 -10.23 -14.94 -1.74
N GLY A 190 -9.24 -14.70 -0.86
CA GLY A 190 -8.15 -15.63 -0.59
C GLY A 190 -8.64 -16.99 -0.08
N ALA A 191 -9.56 -17.01 0.88
CA ALA A 191 -10.18 -18.23 1.38
C ALA A 191 -10.98 -18.96 0.29
N GLY A 192 -11.73 -18.23 -0.54
CA GLY A 192 -12.45 -18.78 -1.68
C GLY A 192 -11.53 -19.41 -2.74
N LEU A 193 -10.42 -18.75 -3.06
CA LEU A 193 -9.41 -19.24 -3.97
C LEU A 193 -8.73 -20.50 -3.42
N LYS A 194 -8.40 -20.55 -2.15
CA LYS A 194 -7.83 -21.74 -1.50
C LYS A 194 -8.76 -22.93 -1.64
N ASN A 195 -10.03 -22.77 -1.28
CA ASN A 195 -11.01 -23.85 -1.24
C ASN A 195 -11.61 -24.20 -2.62
N GLY A 196 -11.31 -23.42 -3.67
CA GLY A 196 -11.88 -23.61 -5.00
C GLY A 196 -13.37 -23.21 -5.10
N ASP A 197 -13.91 -22.52 -4.09
CA ASP A 197 -15.30 -22.07 -4.01
C ASP A 197 -15.35 -20.54 -3.96
N THR A 198 -15.05 -19.88 -5.08
CA THR A 198 -15.14 -18.44 -5.19
C THR A 198 -16.56 -18.05 -5.59
N ARG A 199 -17.28 -17.38 -4.69
CA ARG A 199 -18.62 -16.84 -4.98
C ARG A 199 -18.51 -15.54 -5.78
N TRP A 200 -18.42 -15.64 -7.08
CA TRP A 200 -18.17 -14.51 -7.99
C TRP A 200 -19.18 -13.38 -7.87
N LYS A 201 -20.46 -13.67 -7.60
CA LYS A 201 -21.50 -12.63 -7.38
C LYS A 201 -21.17 -11.73 -6.19
N PHE A 202 -20.72 -12.33 -5.08
CA PHE A 202 -20.31 -11.57 -3.89
C PHE A 202 -18.99 -10.82 -4.12
N THR A 203 -18.04 -11.45 -4.78
CA THR A 203 -16.78 -10.81 -5.19
C THR A 203 -17.03 -9.63 -6.12
N SER A 204 -17.96 -9.74 -7.07
CA SER A 204 -18.33 -8.63 -7.96
C SER A 204 -18.94 -7.44 -7.20
N MET A 205 -19.75 -7.69 -6.18
CA MET A 205 -20.27 -6.63 -5.30
C MET A 205 -19.13 -5.91 -4.55
N ILE A 206 -18.15 -6.65 -4.05
CA ILE A 206 -16.95 -6.06 -3.42
C ILE A 206 -16.19 -5.19 -4.42
N VAL A 207 -15.91 -5.72 -5.61
CA VAL A 207 -15.22 -4.98 -6.69
C VAL A 207 -15.99 -3.70 -7.02
N PHE A 208 -17.30 -3.80 -7.21
CA PHE A 208 -18.14 -2.64 -7.47
C PHE A 208 -18.03 -1.58 -6.37
N THR A 209 -18.10 -1.99 -5.10
CA THR A 209 -17.94 -1.07 -3.96
C THR A 209 -16.56 -0.39 -3.97
N LEU A 210 -15.48 -1.13 -4.21
CA LEU A 210 -14.14 -0.54 -4.26
C LEU A 210 -13.95 0.41 -5.46
N VAL A 211 -14.55 0.09 -6.60
CA VAL A 211 -14.53 0.98 -7.79
C VAL A 211 -15.31 2.27 -7.53
N VAL A 212 -16.49 2.18 -6.94
CA VAL A 212 -17.27 3.38 -6.56
C VAL A 212 -16.49 4.19 -5.53
N GLY A 213 -15.88 3.55 -4.53
CA GLY A 213 -14.99 4.21 -3.57
C GLY A 213 -13.81 4.92 -4.24
N MET A 214 -13.19 4.30 -5.25
CA MET A 214 -12.13 4.93 -6.06
C MET A 214 -12.63 6.22 -6.74
N ILE A 215 -13.84 6.20 -7.30
CA ILE A 215 -14.44 7.36 -7.96
C ILE A 215 -14.72 8.47 -6.94
N LEU A 216 -15.35 8.15 -5.82
CA LEU A 216 -15.78 9.12 -4.83
C LEU A 216 -14.62 9.77 -4.06
N HIS A 217 -13.59 9.00 -3.73
CA HIS A 217 -12.43 9.52 -2.99
C HIS A 217 -11.26 9.97 -3.88
N GLY A 218 -11.34 9.78 -5.19
CA GLY A 218 -10.24 10.05 -6.11
C GLY A 218 -8.99 9.19 -5.87
N ASN A 219 -9.09 8.15 -5.02
CA ASN A 219 -7.96 7.33 -4.60
C ASN A 219 -8.09 5.88 -5.10
N ARG A 220 -7.30 5.55 -6.12
CA ARG A 220 -7.30 4.22 -6.76
C ARG A 220 -6.56 3.14 -5.96
N ILE A 221 -5.84 3.54 -4.89
CA ILE A 221 -4.88 2.66 -4.20
C ILE A 221 -5.54 1.43 -3.59
N PHE A 222 -6.71 1.56 -2.97
CA PHE A 222 -7.38 0.44 -2.30
C PHE A 222 -7.85 -0.62 -3.30
N PHE A 223 -8.33 -0.20 -4.46
CA PHE A 223 -8.69 -1.13 -5.53
C PHE A 223 -7.43 -1.82 -6.10
N ALA A 224 -6.34 -1.08 -6.32
CA ALA A 224 -5.06 -1.66 -6.74
C ALA A 224 -4.53 -2.68 -5.72
N ILE A 225 -4.55 -2.36 -4.44
CA ILE A 225 -4.12 -3.27 -3.36
C ILE A 225 -5.00 -4.52 -3.31
N TYR A 226 -6.30 -4.38 -3.51
CA TYR A 226 -7.20 -5.54 -3.59
C TYR A 226 -6.85 -6.47 -4.76
N LEU A 227 -6.59 -5.92 -5.95
CA LEU A 227 -6.13 -6.71 -7.09
C LEU A 227 -4.79 -7.40 -6.83
N LEU A 228 -3.83 -6.70 -6.21
CA LEU A 228 -2.57 -7.30 -5.78
C LEU A 228 -2.80 -8.44 -4.77
N ALA A 229 -3.74 -8.29 -3.83
CA ALA A 229 -4.10 -9.34 -2.89
C ALA A 229 -4.68 -10.58 -3.58
N ILE A 230 -5.49 -10.39 -4.63
CA ILE A 230 -6.00 -11.51 -5.46
C ILE A 230 -4.84 -12.20 -6.20
N LEU A 231 -3.94 -11.44 -6.84
CA LEU A 231 -2.77 -12.00 -7.52
C LEU A 231 -1.89 -12.82 -6.58
N VAL A 232 -1.59 -12.26 -5.39
CA VAL A 232 -0.82 -12.94 -4.34
C VAL A 232 -1.54 -14.20 -3.86
N SER A 233 -2.85 -14.17 -3.67
CA SER A 233 -3.64 -15.35 -3.27
C SER A 233 -3.62 -16.43 -4.35
N CYS A 234 -3.75 -16.06 -5.64
CA CYS A 234 -3.63 -16.99 -6.75
C CYS A 234 -2.25 -17.67 -6.77
N TRP A 235 -1.19 -16.89 -6.56
CA TRP A 235 0.18 -17.39 -6.50
C TRP A 235 0.43 -18.29 -5.28
N LEU A 236 -0.05 -17.90 -4.08
CA LEU A 236 0.05 -18.68 -2.85
C LEU A 236 -0.63 -20.05 -2.96
N TYR A 237 -1.82 -20.09 -3.56
CA TYR A 237 -2.64 -21.30 -3.62
C TYR A 237 -2.53 -22.05 -4.96
N GLY A 238 -1.58 -21.69 -5.82
CA GLY A 238 -1.31 -22.39 -7.08
C GLY A 238 -2.45 -22.31 -8.10
N ARG A 239 -3.26 -21.23 -8.09
CA ARG A 239 -4.37 -21.02 -9.02
C ARG A 239 -3.90 -20.43 -10.36
N ASN A 240 -2.99 -21.13 -11.03
CA ASN A 240 -2.27 -20.67 -12.22
C ASN A 240 -3.20 -20.24 -13.37
N LYS A 241 -4.35 -20.89 -13.57
CA LYS A 241 -5.32 -20.49 -14.62
C LYS A 241 -5.89 -19.10 -14.35
N ILE A 242 -6.31 -18.83 -13.11
CA ILE A 242 -6.85 -17.52 -12.72
C ILE A 242 -5.73 -16.48 -12.76
N LEU A 243 -4.55 -16.81 -12.27
CA LEU A 243 -3.37 -15.94 -12.33
C LEU A 243 -3.04 -15.57 -13.79
N GLY A 244 -3.01 -16.55 -14.69
CA GLY A 244 -2.78 -16.32 -16.11
C GLY A 244 -3.84 -15.40 -16.74
N THR A 245 -5.13 -15.61 -16.44
CA THR A 245 -6.20 -14.72 -16.90
C THR A 245 -6.02 -13.30 -16.39
N LEU A 246 -5.70 -13.11 -15.08
CA LEU A 246 -5.46 -11.79 -14.50
C LEU A 246 -4.25 -11.10 -15.13
N LEU A 247 -3.19 -11.84 -15.42
CA LEU A 247 -2.02 -11.28 -16.13
C LEU A 247 -2.35 -10.84 -17.55
N VAL A 248 -3.21 -11.57 -18.25
CA VAL A 248 -3.67 -11.19 -19.61
C VAL A 248 -4.50 -9.92 -19.58
N ILE A 249 -5.37 -9.72 -18.59
CA ILE A 249 -6.19 -8.50 -18.46
C ILE A 249 -5.46 -7.34 -17.75
N SER A 250 -4.29 -7.59 -17.17
CA SER A 250 -3.54 -6.57 -16.42
C SER A 250 -3.21 -5.31 -17.24
N PRO A 251 -2.89 -5.37 -18.56
CA PRO A 251 -2.68 -4.16 -19.35
C PRO A 251 -3.94 -3.27 -19.41
N ALA A 252 -5.13 -3.86 -19.51
CA ALA A 252 -6.37 -3.10 -19.47
C ALA A 252 -6.61 -2.44 -18.12
N ILE A 253 -6.29 -3.14 -17.02
CA ILE A 253 -6.38 -2.58 -15.67
C ILE A 253 -5.39 -1.41 -15.50
N VAL A 254 -4.16 -1.57 -15.98
CA VAL A 254 -3.13 -0.52 -15.96
C VAL A 254 -3.60 0.71 -16.75
N LEU A 255 -4.20 0.52 -17.93
CA LEU A 255 -4.80 1.61 -18.72
C LEU A 255 -5.92 2.33 -17.97
N ILE A 256 -6.82 1.60 -17.30
CA ILE A 256 -7.89 2.19 -16.49
C ILE A 256 -7.31 3.03 -15.34
N PHE A 257 -6.28 2.54 -14.65
CA PHE A 257 -5.64 3.30 -13.58
C PHE A 257 -4.91 4.54 -14.07
N SER A 258 -4.26 4.46 -15.22
CA SER A 258 -3.61 5.62 -15.83
C SER A 258 -4.67 6.64 -16.27
N ALA A 259 -5.70 6.23 -17.01
CA ALA A 259 -6.80 7.09 -17.42
C ALA A 259 -7.46 7.77 -16.20
N TRP A 260 -7.70 7.01 -15.12
CA TRP A 260 -8.24 7.58 -13.87
C TRP A 260 -7.33 8.64 -13.25
N ALA A 261 -6.01 8.49 -13.34
CA ALA A 261 -5.07 9.49 -12.82
C ALA A 261 -5.25 10.86 -13.50
N TRP A 262 -5.63 10.87 -14.78
CA TRP A 262 -5.89 12.08 -15.55
C TRP A 262 -7.29 12.63 -15.26
N VAL A 263 -8.31 11.77 -15.35
CA VAL A 263 -9.73 12.14 -15.19
C VAL A 263 -10.03 12.76 -13.80
N ARG A 264 -9.39 12.26 -12.75
CA ARG A 264 -9.62 12.77 -11.39
C ARG A 264 -9.22 14.24 -11.19
N GLN A 265 -8.36 14.78 -12.05
CA GLN A 265 -7.91 16.17 -11.97
C GLN A 265 -9.00 17.13 -12.45
N ASP A 266 -9.75 16.73 -13.47
CA ASP A 266 -10.87 17.51 -13.98
C ASP A 266 -11.92 16.60 -14.61
N LEU A 267 -12.97 16.31 -13.83
CA LEU A 267 -14.09 15.50 -14.30
C LEU A 267 -14.93 16.22 -15.37
N SER A 268 -14.91 17.55 -15.43
CA SER A 268 -15.62 18.34 -16.44
C SER A 268 -14.91 18.36 -17.78
N ALA A 269 -13.59 18.18 -17.78
CA ALA A 269 -12.75 18.18 -18.99
C ALA A 269 -12.56 16.78 -19.62
N ILE A 270 -13.30 15.76 -19.17
CA ILE A 270 -13.18 14.39 -19.70
C ILE A 270 -13.21 14.34 -21.25
N PRO A 271 -14.11 15.04 -21.97
CA PRO A 271 -14.14 14.98 -23.43
C PRO A 271 -12.89 15.54 -24.10
N GLU A 272 -12.29 16.61 -23.53
CA GLU A 272 -11.15 17.32 -24.11
C GLU A 272 -9.81 16.72 -23.67
N SER A 273 -9.68 16.36 -22.36
CA SER A 273 -8.41 15.87 -21.81
C SER A 273 -8.05 14.48 -22.30
N VAL A 274 -9.01 13.58 -22.50
CA VAL A 274 -8.76 12.25 -23.06
C VAL A 274 -8.35 12.33 -24.53
N GLY A 275 -8.90 13.28 -25.28
CA GLY A 275 -8.56 13.48 -26.68
C GLY A 275 -7.16 14.05 -26.91
N THR A 276 -6.78 15.10 -26.19
CA THR A 276 -5.52 15.82 -26.42
C THR A 276 -4.31 15.14 -25.79
N HIS A 277 -4.42 14.62 -24.58
CA HIS A 277 -3.28 13.99 -23.88
C HIS A 277 -2.98 12.56 -24.36
N VAL A 278 -3.97 11.85 -24.89
CA VAL A 278 -3.74 10.54 -25.49
C VAL A 278 -3.09 10.66 -26.89
N ILE A 279 -3.24 11.79 -27.57
CA ILE A 279 -2.80 11.98 -28.96
C ILE A 279 -1.38 12.56 -29.06
N ASP A 280 -0.94 13.42 -28.16
CA ASP A 280 0.33 14.17 -28.25
C ASP A 280 1.58 13.47 -27.69
N ALA A 281 1.43 12.38 -26.94
CA ALA A 281 2.61 11.64 -26.45
C ALA A 281 3.14 10.69 -27.55
N ASP A 282 4.45 10.76 -27.79
CA ASP A 282 5.18 9.81 -28.63
C ASP A 282 4.83 8.36 -28.26
N MET A 283 4.38 7.56 -29.21
CA MET A 283 3.83 6.21 -28.98
C MET A 283 4.78 5.31 -28.16
N ASP A 284 6.09 5.44 -28.38
CA ASP A 284 7.12 4.69 -27.63
C ASP A 284 7.17 5.06 -26.14
N ASN A 285 6.72 6.24 -25.74
CA ASN A 285 6.69 6.69 -24.36
C ASN A 285 5.38 6.36 -23.63
N ARG A 286 4.25 6.18 -24.35
CA ARG A 286 2.92 6.00 -23.73
C ARG A 286 2.83 4.79 -22.83
N ALA A 287 3.23 3.61 -23.30
CA ALA A 287 3.16 2.38 -22.50
C ALA A 287 3.97 2.49 -21.21
N VAL A 288 5.14 3.14 -21.29
CA VAL A 288 6.03 3.34 -20.13
C VAL A 288 5.45 4.37 -19.17
N THR A 289 4.96 5.50 -19.66
CA THR A 289 4.28 6.51 -18.84
C THR A 289 3.06 5.92 -18.15
N THR A 290 2.24 5.14 -18.88
CA THR A 290 1.10 4.42 -18.34
C THR A 290 1.50 3.46 -17.21
N LEU A 291 2.59 2.71 -17.38
CA LEU A 291 3.10 1.80 -16.33
C LEU A 291 3.62 2.58 -15.13
N MET A 292 4.35 3.67 -15.35
CA MET A 292 4.84 4.54 -14.27
C MET A 292 3.68 5.19 -13.51
N ASP A 293 2.64 5.66 -14.20
CA ASP A 293 1.43 6.20 -13.56
C ASP A 293 0.70 5.13 -12.73
N ALA A 294 0.53 3.94 -13.29
CA ALA A 294 -0.13 2.85 -12.58
C ALA A 294 0.61 2.44 -11.31
N THR A 295 1.94 2.43 -11.34
CA THR A 295 2.81 2.08 -10.21
C THR A 295 3.21 3.28 -9.35
N GLU A 296 2.67 4.46 -9.65
CA GLU A 296 3.04 5.72 -8.99
C GLU A 296 4.55 5.99 -9.04
N GLY A 297 5.14 5.76 -10.19
CA GLY A 297 6.58 5.92 -10.40
C GLY A 297 7.12 7.33 -10.14
N ALA A 298 6.26 8.35 -10.10
CA ALA A 298 6.60 9.69 -9.62
C ALA A 298 7.26 9.66 -8.24
N ASN A 299 6.78 8.80 -7.34
CA ASN A 299 7.35 8.64 -5.99
C ASN A 299 8.81 8.18 -6.03
N LEU A 300 9.17 7.35 -7.01
CA LEU A 300 10.55 6.90 -7.20
C LEU A 300 11.44 8.02 -7.73
N LEU A 301 10.96 8.83 -8.67
CA LEU A 301 11.76 9.94 -9.21
C LEU A 301 12.05 10.95 -8.10
N LEU A 302 11.03 11.31 -7.32
CA LEU A 302 11.19 12.16 -6.14
C LEU A 302 12.16 11.54 -5.12
N LEU A 303 12.07 10.23 -4.86
CA LEU A 303 13.00 9.51 -3.99
C LEU A 303 14.45 9.69 -4.45
N MET A 304 14.73 9.58 -5.75
CA MET A 304 16.09 9.73 -6.28
C MET A 304 16.63 11.15 -6.07
N HIS A 305 15.78 12.17 -6.20
CA HIS A 305 16.14 13.55 -5.88
C HIS A 305 16.36 13.77 -4.39
N ILE A 306 15.47 13.24 -3.53
CA ILE A 306 15.63 13.33 -2.07
C ILE A 306 16.96 12.75 -1.61
N ILE A 307 17.32 11.55 -2.09
CA ILE A 307 18.61 10.92 -1.72
C ILE A 307 19.81 11.77 -2.18
N GLY A 308 19.70 12.44 -3.33
CA GLY A 308 20.78 13.28 -3.85
C GLY A 308 20.85 14.68 -3.22
N ASP A 309 19.72 15.24 -2.84
CA ASP A 309 19.63 16.65 -2.43
C ASP A 309 19.79 16.85 -0.91
N PHE A 310 19.35 15.90 -0.07
CA PHE A 310 19.55 16.01 1.38
C PHE A 310 21.02 15.77 1.76
N GLY A 311 21.56 16.69 2.53
CA GLY A 311 22.98 16.76 2.84
C GLY A 311 23.81 17.59 1.87
N GLU A 312 23.28 17.91 0.67
CA GLU A 312 23.92 18.83 -0.29
C GLU A 312 23.17 20.16 -0.40
N LYS A 313 21.85 20.12 -0.65
CA LYS A 313 21.01 21.32 -0.80
C LYS A 313 20.15 21.58 0.43
N TYR A 314 19.73 20.54 1.11
CA TYR A 314 18.85 20.59 2.27
C TYR A 314 19.52 19.89 3.46
N ASP A 315 19.34 20.43 4.66
CA ASP A 315 19.83 19.80 5.88
C ASP A 315 19.05 18.51 6.20
N TYR A 316 19.72 17.54 6.82
CA TYR A 316 19.06 16.35 7.30
C TYR A 316 18.03 16.69 8.41
N LEU A 317 16.96 15.89 8.47
CA LEU A 317 15.87 16.09 9.42
C LEU A 317 16.10 15.42 10.78
N TYR A 318 17.19 14.67 10.94
CA TYR A 318 17.66 14.04 12.20
C TYR A 318 16.57 13.31 12.99
N GLY A 319 15.66 12.62 12.32
CA GLY A 319 14.58 11.83 12.94
C GLY A 319 13.36 12.64 13.34
N SER A 320 13.29 13.95 13.02
CA SER A 320 12.17 14.81 13.42
C SER A 320 10.82 14.34 12.90
N THR A 321 10.76 13.78 11.68
CA THR A 321 9.49 13.25 11.13
C THR A 321 9.05 11.98 11.84
N TYR A 322 9.98 11.15 12.35
CA TYR A 322 9.67 9.98 13.15
C TYR A 322 9.23 10.33 14.57
N SER A 323 9.74 11.44 15.16
CA SER A 323 9.30 11.93 16.46
C SER A 323 7.81 12.25 16.49
N ARG A 324 7.23 12.51 15.33
CA ARG A 324 5.80 12.67 15.14
C ARG A 324 4.95 11.49 15.62
N LEU A 325 5.50 10.29 15.66
CA LEU A 325 4.83 9.13 16.26
C LEU A 325 4.53 9.34 17.74
N LEU A 326 5.37 10.07 18.45
CA LEU A 326 5.20 10.36 19.86
C LEU A 326 4.28 11.56 20.09
N THR A 327 4.34 12.56 19.21
CA THR A 327 3.60 13.82 19.33
C THR A 327 2.29 13.85 18.54
N PHE A 328 1.90 12.75 17.91
CA PHE A 328 0.69 12.70 17.08
C PHE A 328 -0.58 13.05 17.85
N PHE A 329 -0.70 12.58 19.08
CA PHE A 329 -1.87 12.83 19.93
C PHE A 329 -1.88 14.23 20.54
N GLU A 330 -0.79 14.99 20.43
CA GLU A 330 -0.74 16.37 20.91
C GLU A 330 -1.50 17.29 19.93
N PRO A 331 -2.54 17.98 20.38
CA PRO A 331 -3.21 18.99 19.56
C PRO A 331 -2.20 20.07 19.11
N ARG A 332 -2.32 20.57 17.89
CA ARG A 332 -1.44 21.67 17.39
C ARG A 332 -1.49 22.93 18.27
N ILE A 333 -2.61 23.13 18.99
CA ILE A 333 -2.77 24.24 19.95
C ILE A 333 -1.75 24.11 21.11
N LEU A 334 -1.44 22.87 21.53
CA LEU A 334 -0.50 22.61 22.63
C LEU A 334 0.94 22.52 22.12
N ASN A 335 1.14 22.14 20.88
CA ASN A 335 2.46 22.02 20.24
C ASN A 335 2.42 22.61 18.82
N PRO A 336 2.45 23.96 18.70
CA PRO A 336 2.42 24.63 17.39
C PRO A 336 3.67 24.35 16.56
N GLU A 337 4.81 24.05 17.19
CA GLU A 337 6.09 23.72 16.53
C GLU A 337 6.19 22.22 16.16
N ARG A 338 5.11 21.48 16.30
CA ARG A 338 5.10 20.07 15.93
C ARG A 338 5.54 19.89 14.48
N THR A 339 6.53 19.02 14.27
CA THR A 339 7.08 18.70 12.95
C THR A 339 5.96 18.29 11.99
N GLU A 340 5.98 18.83 10.78
CA GLU A 340 5.09 18.45 9.72
C GLU A 340 5.37 17.03 9.21
N SER A 341 4.42 16.44 8.46
CA SER A 341 4.69 15.15 7.84
C SER A 341 5.77 15.31 6.76
N PHE A 342 6.52 14.23 6.55
CA PHE A 342 7.56 14.26 5.52
C PHE A 342 6.99 14.55 4.13
N THR A 343 5.77 14.08 3.84
CA THR A 343 5.10 14.35 2.56
C THR A 343 4.81 15.85 2.32
N ILE A 344 4.49 16.58 3.39
CA ILE A 344 4.29 18.04 3.35
C ILE A 344 5.64 18.76 3.22
N ILE A 345 6.66 18.32 3.99
CA ILE A 345 8.01 18.89 3.90
C ILE A 345 8.55 18.71 2.48
N ALA A 346 8.43 17.53 1.90
CA ALA A 346 8.86 17.26 0.52
C ALA A 346 8.10 18.14 -0.49
N ALA A 347 6.79 18.32 -0.32
CA ALA A 347 6.02 19.19 -1.19
C ALA A 347 6.51 20.65 -1.13
N LYS A 348 6.74 21.18 0.05
CA LYS A 348 7.25 22.56 0.22
C LYS A 348 8.63 22.78 -0.41
N LEU A 349 9.47 21.74 -0.42
CA LEU A 349 10.83 21.81 -0.97
C LEU A 349 10.85 21.65 -2.51
N TYR A 350 10.01 20.77 -3.05
CA TYR A 350 10.06 20.38 -4.46
C TYR A 350 8.95 21.00 -5.32
N GLU A 351 7.86 21.45 -4.72
CA GLU A 351 6.73 22.16 -5.38
C GLU A 351 6.27 23.36 -4.54
N PRO A 352 7.14 24.36 -4.36
CA PRO A 352 6.81 25.52 -3.55
C PRO A 352 5.63 26.29 -4.16
N GLY A 353 4.61 26.56 -3.34
CA GLY A 353 3.40 27.26 -3.74
C GLY A 353 2.19 26.35 -3.98
N GLU A 354 2.39 25.03 -4.07
CA GLU A 354 1.29 24.08 -4.19
C GLU A 354 0.90 23.50 -2.81
N GLN A 355 -0.39 23.48 -2.51
CA GLN A 355 -0.92 22.85 -1.30
C GLN A 355 -1.13 21.35 -1.55
N MET A 356 -0.04 20.61 -1.77
CA MET A 356 -0.08 19.19 -2.04
C MET A 356 0.80 18.41 -1.07
N SER A 357 0.69 17.08 -1.10
CA SER A 357 1.59 16.17 -0.42
C SER A 357 2.33 15.32 -1.46
N LEU A 358 3.65 15.22 -1.34
CA LEU A 358 4.49 14.42 -2.21
C LEU A 358 4.98 13.16 -1.49
N ASN A 359 4.61 12.00 -1.99
CA ASN A 359 5.08 10.72 -1.46
C ASN A 359 6.45 10.37 -2.05
N SER A 360 7.36 9.88 -1.21
CA SER A 360 8.70 9.47 -1.64
C SER A 360 9.11 8.10 -1.12
N THR A 361 8.14 7.30 -0.71
CA THR A 361 8.35 6.01 -0.04
C THR A 361 8.96 6.13 1.37
N ALA A 362 8.90 5.05 2.15
CA ALA A 362 9.55 4.99 3.47
C ALA A 362 11.08 5.15 3.38
N LEU A 363 11.69 4.82 2.24
CA LEU A 363 13.12 4.97 2.01
C LEU A 363 13.52 6.44 1.86
N GLY A 364 12.67 7.25 1.18
CA GLY A 364 12.91 8.69 1.04
C GLY A 364 12.86 9.42 2.38
N GLU A 365 11.86 9.12 3.20
CA GLU A 365 11.79 9.66 4.57
C GLU A 365 13.02 9.27 5.39
N ALA A 366 13.47 8.02 5.31
CA ALA A 366 14.63 7.55 6.05
C ALA A 366 15.94 8.22 5.56
N SER A 367 16.12 8.39 4.25
CA SER A 367 17.31 9.05 3.70
C SER A 367 17.34 10.54 4.06
N ALA A 368 16.21 11.24 4.04
CA ALA A 368 16.12 12.64 4.45
C ALA A 368 16.40 12.83 5.95
N ASN A 369 16.04 11.86 6.80
CA ASN A 369 16.31 11.94 8.24
C ASN A 369 17.73 11.52 8.62
N PHE A 370 18.29 10.48 8.00
CA PHE A 370 19.49 9.79 8.48
C PHE A 370 20.61 9.70 7.43
N GLY A 371 20.44 10.32 6.26
CA GLY A 371 21.43 10.28 5.19
C GLY A 371 21.76 8.86 4.77
N VAL A 372 23.07 8.54 4.70
CA VAL A 372 23.54 7.21 4.29
C VAL A 372 23.03 6.09 5.21
N LEU A 373 22.81 6.35 6.50
CA LEU A 373 22.24 5.35 7.41
C LEU A 373 20.80 4.97 7.05
N GLY A 374 20.08 5.79 6.30
CA GLY A 374 18.75 5.47 5.78
C GLY A 374 18.70 4.20 4.92
N ILE A 375 19.86 3.72 4.41
CA ILE A 375 19.98 2.47 3.66
C ILE A 375 19.48 1.26 4.47
N PHE A 376 19.57 1.31 5.78
CA PHE A 376 19.13 0.25 6.68
C PHE A 376 17.64 0.29 7.00
N ALA A 377 16.89 1.29 6.52
CA ALA A 377 15.46 1.41 6.79
C ALA A 377 14.65 0.25 6.18
N LEU A 378 14.84 -0.07 4.90
CA LEU A 378 14.11 -1.17 4.28
C LEU A 378 14.40 -2.53 4.93
N PRO A 379 15.65 -2.94 5.18
CA PRO A 379 15.93 -4.20 5.89
C PRO A 379 15.37 -4.21 7.32
N LEU A 380 15.38 -3.08 8.03
CA LEU A 380 14.77 -2.97 9.36
C LEU A 380 13.25 -3.16 9.28
N PHE A 381 12.56 -2.46 8.37
CA PHE A 381 11.12 -2.61 8.19
C PHE A 381 10.76 -4.03 7.71
N THR A 382 11.58 -4.64 6.86
CA THR A 382 11.43 -6.04 6.45
C THR A 382 11.51 -6.98 7.65
N TRP A 383 12.49 -6.79 8.50
CA TRP A 383 12.64 -7.58 9.73
C TRP A 383 11.45 -7.39 10.70
N LEU A 384 11.01 -6.15 10.91
CA LEU A 384 9.84 -5.85 11.75
C LEU A 384 8.57 -6.47 11.18
N ALA A 385 8.32 -6.33 9.87
CA ALA A 385 7.18 -6.96 9.20
C ALA A 385 7.21 -8.48 9.31
N LEU A 386 8.41 -9.08 9.24
CA LEU A 386 8.60 -10.51 9.41
C LEU A 386 8.24 -10.94 10.85
N ARG A 387 8.75 -10.26 11.87
CA ARG A 387 8.45 -10.54 13.28
C ARG A 387 6.97 -10.36 13.58
N TYR A 388 6.37 -9.31 13.07
CA TYR A 388 4.94 -9.08 13.20
C TYR A 388 4.11 -10.18 12.51
N SER A 389 4.53 -10.62 11.32
CA SER A 389 3.89 -11.74 10.62
C SER A 389 3.96 -13.05 11.40
N GLN A 390 5.10 -13.36 12.03
CA GLN A 390 5.27 -14.54 12.88
C GLN A 390 4.33 -14.51 14.08
N TRP A 391 4.24 -13.35 14.75
CA TRP A 391 3.34 -13.16 15.88
C TRP A 391 1.87 -13.33 15.48
N LEU A 392 1.42 -12.76 14.37
CA LEU A 392 0.06 -12.95 13.86
C LEU A 392 -0.21 -14.39 13.48
N LEU A 393 0.76 -15.08 12.87
CA LEU A 393 0.62 -16.48 12.46
C LEU A 393 0.48 -17.41 13.67
N ALA A 394 1.24 -17.18 14.75
CA ALA A 394 1.14 -17.93 16.00
C ALA A 394 -0.25 -17.85 16.64
N GLY A 395 -1.02 -16.80 16.35
CA GLY A 395 -2.39 -16.63 16.81
C GLY A 395 -3.40 -16.46 15.67
N TYR A 396 -3.16 -17.07 14.50
CA TYR A 396 -3.93 -16.82 13.29
C TYR A 396 -5.45 -17.00 13.45
N GLU A 397 -5.89 -17.99 14.22
CA GLU A 397 -7.32 -18.18 14.54
C GLU A 397 -7.96 -16.96 15.20
N LYS A 398 -7.13 -16.17 15.92
CA LYS A 398 -7.56 -14.94 16.61
C LYS A 398 -7.35 -13.67 15.80
N TYR A 399 -6.43 -13.70 14.83
CA TYR A 399 -5.92 -12.49 14.17
C TYR A 399 -5.97 -12.57 12.63
N ALA A 400 -6.82 -13.41 12.07
CA ALA A 400 -6.88 -13.61 10.62
C ALA A 400 -7.29 -12.32 9.86
N LEU A 401 -8.28 -11.59 10.36
CA LEU A 401 -8.68 -10.30 9.78
C LEU A 401 -7.57 -9.25 9.96
N LEU A 402 -6.97 -9.18 11.15
CA LEU A 402 -5.86 -8.27 11.41
C LEU A 402 -4.66 -8.60 10.50
N SER A 403 -4.39 -9.87 10.22
CA SER A 403 -3.34 -10.29 9.29
C SER A 403 -3.60 -9.78 7.87
N ALA A 404 -4.83 -9.95 7.36
CA ALA A 404 -5.20 -9.49 6.04
C ALA A 404 -5.24 -7.95 5.93
N VAL A 405 -5.72 -7.26 6.96
CA VAL A 405 -5.68 -5.80 7.05
C VAL A 405 -4.25 -5.29 7.11
N SER A 406 -3.39 -5.95 7.88
CA SER A 406 -1.97 -5.60 7.95
C SER A 406 -1.23 -5.89 6.64
N PHE A 407 -1.60 -6.94 5.90
CA PHE A 407 -1.11 -7.18 4.54
C PHE A 407 -1.41 -5.98 3.63
N VAL A 408 -2.66 -5.51 3.62
CA VAL A 408 -3.09 -4.32 2.84
C VAL A 408 -2.29 -3.08 3.26
N MET A 409 -2.17 -2.86 4.56
CA MET A 409 -1.44 -1.72 5.11
C MET A 409 0.05 -1.76 4.74
N MET A 410 0.68 -2.92 4.77
CA MET A 410 2.11 -3.04 4.44
C MET A 410 2.39 -2.78 2.96
N ILE A 411 1.45 -3.09 2.05
CA ILE A 411 1.55 -2.65 0.65
C ILE A 411 1.55 -1.11 0.60
N TRP A 412 0.64 -0.48 1.35
CA TRP A 412 0.57 0.99 1.38
C TRP A 412 1.81 1.61 2.04
N PHE A 413 2.35 1.01 3.10
CA PHE A 413 3.60 1.45 3.74
C PHE A 413 4.77 1.57 2.77
N ALA A 414 4.89 0.64 1.83
CA ALA A 414 5.97 0.68 0.85
C ALA A 414 5.89 1.92 -0.08
N ARG A 415 4.68 2.46 -0.26
CA ARG A 415 4.41 3.64 -1.08
C ARG A 415 4.69 4.97 -0.37
N SER A 416 4.39 5.04 0.92
CA SER A 416 4.24 6.28 1.66
C SER A 416 5.18 6.36 2.87
N THR A 417 5.07 7.43 3.64
CA THR A 417 5.88 7.69 4.83
C THR A 417 5.48 6.79 6.01
N PHE A 418 6.43 6.54 6.91
CA PHE A 418 6.24 5.63 8.02
C PHE A 418 5.23 6.15 9.05
N ALA A 419 5.40 7.39 9.50
CA ALA A 419 4.62 7.93 10.61
C ALA A 419 3.11 7.98 10.33
N GLU A 420 2.72 8.44 9.14
CA GLU A 420 1.30 8.58 8.78
C GLU A 420 0.59 7.23 8.69
N ASN A 421 1.28 6.24 8.14
CA ASN A 421 0.70 4.91 7.96
C ASN A 421 0.62 4.11 9.25
N ALA A 422 1.57 4.29 10.18
CA ALA A 422 1.53 3.62 11.47
C ALA A 422 0.23 3.94 12.24
N PHE A 423 -0.23 5.20 12.20
CA PHE A 423 -1.48 5.60 12.86
C PHE A 423 -2.70 4.97 12.20
N THR A 424 -2.73 4.88 10.89
CA THR A 424 -3.85 4.25 10.18
C THR A 424 -3.92 2.75 10.50
N LEU A 425 -2.78 2.07 10.61
CA LEU A 425 -2.75 0.67 11.05
C LEU A 425 -3.22 0.50 12.51
N ILE A 426 -2.76 1.36 13.40
CA ILE A 426 -3.21 1.36 14.80
C ILE A 426 -4.71 1.62 14.86
N GLY A 427 -5.22 2.61 14.13
CA GLY A 427 -6.64 2.93 14.04
C GLY A 427 -7.46 1.74 13.53
N ALA A 428 -7.04 1.08 12.46
CA ALA A 428 -7.70 -0.11 11.94
C ALA A 428 -7.69 -1.27 12.95
N ALA A 429 -6.57 -1.50 13.64
CA ALA A 429 -6.47 -2.53 14.67
C ALA A 429 -7.38 -2.24 15.87
N LEU A 430 -7.47 -0.98 16.30
CA LEU A 430 -8.38 -0.55 17.35
C LEU A 430 -9.85 -0.75 16.93
N LEU A 431 -10.23 -0.38 15.70
CA LEU A 431 -11.57 -0.61 15.19
C LEU A 431 -11.94 -2.10 15.14
N ILE A 432 -11.03 -2.96 14.68
CA ILE A 432 -11.21 -4.42 14.71
C ILE A 432 -11.52 -4.89 16.14
N ARG A 433 -10.77 -4.40 17.11
CA ARG A 433 -10.92 -4.78 18.52
C ARG A 433 -12.20 -4.23 19.15
N VAL A 434 -12.49 -2.94 18.98
CA VAL A 434 -13.67 -2.27 19.54
C VAL A 434 -14.96 -2.86 18.98
N LEU A 435 -15.00 -3.11 17.66
CA LEU A 435 -16.18 -3.72 17.03
C LEU A 435 -16.25 -5.25 17.24
N GLY A 436 -15.25 -5.84 17.86
CA GLY A 436 -15.17 -7.28 18.13
C GLY A 436 -15.19 -8.14 16.87
N LEU A 437 -14.67 -7.62 15.74
CA LEU A 437 -14.79 -8.27 14.43
C LEU A 437 -14.11 -9.64 14.40
N GLU A 438 -12.94 -9.79 15.03
CA GLU A 438 -12.25 -11.08 15.12
C GLU A 438 -13.08 -12.13 15.88
N ASN A 439 -13.70 -11.76 16.96
CA ASN A 439 -14.55 -12.67 17.74
C ASN A 439 -15.77 -13.14 16.94
N ARG A 440 -16.31 -12.27 16.09
CA ARG A 440 -17.44 -12.59 15.21
C ARG A 440 -17.08 -13.57 14.09
N LEU A 441 -15.80 -13.65 13.74
CA LEU A 441 -15.31 -14.50 12.64
C LEU A 441 -14.98 -15.92 13.10
N ARG A 442 -14.70 -16.13 14.38
CA ARG A 442 -14.37 -17.47 14.91
C ARG A 442 -15.55 -18.44 14.71
N MET A 443 -15.23 -19.63 14.27
CA MET A 443 -16.16 -20.74 14.35
C MET A 443 -16.39 -21.09 15.83
N ASP A 444 -17.64 -21.36 16.21
CA ASP A 444 -17.90 -22.02 17.49
C ASP A 444 -17.35 -23.45 17.34
N GLY A 445 -16.06 -23.61 17.62
CA GLY A 445 -15.49 -24.93 17.73
C GLY A 445 -16.32 -25.72 18.76
N PRO A 446 -16.47 -27.04 18.63
CA PRO A 446 -17.04 -27.85 19.68
C PRO A 446 -16.29 -27.43 20.95
N ARG A 447 -17.01 -26.85 21.91
CA ARG A 447 -16.47 -26.63 23.26
C ARG A 447 -16.02 -28.01 23.66
N LEU A 448 -14.69 -28.29 23.61
CA LEU A 448 -14.13 -29.45 24.26
C LEU A 448 -14.68 -29.38 25.68
N SER A 449 -15.72 -30.20 25.93
CA SER A 449 -16.28 -30.34 27.25
C SER A 449 -15.10 -30.73 28.13
N THR A 450 -14.70 -29.84 29.03
CA THR A 450 -13.74 -30.08 30.10
C THR A 450 -14.25 -31.11 31.10
N GLY A 451 -14.95 -32.09 30.64
CA GLY A 451 -15.51 -33.23 31.41
C GLY A 451 -15.06 -34.54 30.81
N ALA A 452 -13.86 -34.98 31.10
CA ALA A 452 -13.44 -36.40 31.18
C ALA A 452 -11.90 -36.53 31.14
N ILE A 453 -11.19 -35.94 32.09
CA ILE A 453 -9.91 -36.48 32.52
C ILE A 453 -10.03 -36.71 34.02
N ALA A 454 -10.92 -37.66 34.40
CA ALA A 454 -10.92 -38.30 35.69
C ALA A 454 -11.10 -39.78 35.40
N GLY A 455 -10.05 -40.48 35.02
CA GLY A 455 -10.05 -41.91 34.77
C GLY A 455 -8.60 -42.38 34.72
N GLY A 456 -8.01 -42.57 35.90
CA GLY A 456 -6.72 -43.18 36.05
C GLY A 456 -6.71 -44.60 35.44
N GLY A 457 -5.74 -44.83 34.60
CA GLY A 457 -5.31 -46.11 34.09
C GLY A 457 -3.82 -46.23 34.29
N ALA A 458 -3.43 -46.70 35.47
CA ALA A 458 -2.08 -47.23 35.71
C ALA A 458 -1.84 -48.34 34.70
N CYS A 459 -0.85 -48.19 33.84
CA CYS A 459 -0.28 -49.26 33.06
C CYS A 459 1.06 -49.68 33.71
N SER A 460 1.00 -50.76 34.41
CA SER A 460 2.15 -51.54 34.90
C SER A 460 2.75 -52.35 33.76
N THR A 461 4.04 -52.44 33.79
CA THR A 461 5.08 -53.26 33.11
C THR A 461 5.61 -52.71 31.83
#